data_38386cafccda3216bf0d330fba8d0a5f
#
_entry.id   38386cafccda3216bf0d330fba8d0a5f
#
_cell.length_a   1.000
_cell.length_b   1.000
_cell.length_c   1.000
_cell.angle_alpha   90.00
_cell.angle_beta   90.00
_cell.angle_gamma   90.00
#
_symmetry.space_group_name_H-M   'P 1'
#
loop_
_entity.id
_entity.type
_entity.pdbx_description
1 polymer ?
#
loop_
_entity_poly.entity_id
_entity_poly.type
_entity_poly.pdbx_seq_one_letter_code
_entity_poly.pdbx_strand_id
1 'polypeptide(L)'
;MKKLLALLLAALMVLSLAACSMEGGSSEPAKTEETTAAPETTETETEQPAEETAAPEVKADADITIAVVPKSLDNAIFLDSQAAAEAKAKELGINLQWVGPTTSDAGQQVTVIEGLIEKQVDGILISCNDADALKDVIDRAVDAGIVVGCFDSDSPESKRAFYCGTDNYAVGKLAAEEMMKILPDGGKVAILTGVLGAPNLEERIRGFKETVEGSNIEVMPVQTGNDDVQTSVDVVGQYTAANPDLAAWFFVGGWPYFADPDALPEVQKFMENGGHIISVDTCEPMMQYVGMDMVDLLIGQNYPNMGSLGVE
;
A
#
# COMPACT_ATOMS: atom_id res chain seq x y z
N MET A 1 -14.19 -0.38 49.66
CA MET A 1 -12.88 -1.00 49.76
C MET A 1 -12.30 -1.25 48.34
N LYS A 2 -12.09 -0.20 47.54
CA LYS A 2 -11.45 -0.28 46.18
C LYS A 2 -10.71 1.04 45.87
N LYS A 3 -9.99 1.64 46.80
CA LYS A 3 -9.19 2.87 46.63
C LYS A 3 -7.83 2.83 47.32
N LEU A 4 -7.20 1.64 47.43
CA LEU A 4 -5.92 1.51 48.17
C LEU A 4 -4.89 0.63 47.43
N LEU A 5 -4.89 0.57 46.08
CA LEU A 5 -3.91 -0.23 45.36
C LEU A 5 -3.27 0.54 44.15
N ALA A 6 -3.22 1.85 44.20
CA ALA A 6 -2.66 2.70 43.15
C ALA A 6 -1.50 3.61 43.61
N LEU A 7 -0.78 3.25 44.65
CA LEU A 7 0.26 4.14 45.27
C LEU A 7 1.56 3.42 45.64
N LEU A 8 1.96 2.38 44.93
CA LEU A 8 3.18 1.61 45.28
C LEU A 8 4.02 1.18 44.05
N LEU A 9 4.05 1.98 42.98
CA LEU A 9 4.92 1.73 41.81
C LEU A 9 5.58 2.99 41.22
N ALA A 10 5.87 3.99 42.05
CA ALA A 10 6.54 5.22 41.63
C ALA A 10 7.70 5.59 42.56
N ALA A 11 8.61 4.67 42.88
CA ALA A 11 9.82 4.98 43.64
C ALA A 11 10.89 3.90 43.41
N LEU A 12 11.54 3.88 42.23
CA LEU A 12 12.82 3.18 42.02
C LEU A 12 13.38 3.50 40.62
N MET A 13 13.81 4.75 40.39
CA MET A 13 14.73 5.12 39.32
C MET A 13 15.28 6.52 39.54
N VAL A 14 16.13 6.68 40.55
CA VAL A 14 17.14 7.75 40.60
C VAL A 14 18.30 7.18 41.39
N LEU A 15 19.43 6.92 40.76
CA LEU A 15 20.82 7.06 41.19
C LEU A 15 21.76 6.25 40.27
N SER A 16 22.49 6.95 39.40
CA SER A 16 23.94 6.81 39.26
C SER A 16 24.44 7.74 38.13
N LEU A 17 24.72 8.96 38.58
CA LEU A 17 25.64 9.88 37.92
C LEU A 17 26.89 9.95 38.78
N ALA A 18 28.08 9.72 38.24
CA ALA A 18 29.39 10.29 38.56
C ALA A 18 30.44 9.54 37.76
N ALA A 19 31.02 10.17 36.82
CA ALA A 19 32.15 11.07 36.80
C ALA A 19 33.48 10.33 36.56
N CYS A 20 34.19 10.72 35.50
CA CYS A 20 35.55 11.27 35.58
C CYS A 20 36.02 11.83 34.23
N SER A 21 36.30 13.11 34.28
CA SER A 21 37.09 13.88 33.31
C SER A 21 38.59 13.62 33.53
N MET A 22 39.41 13.84 32.49
CA MET A 22 40.63 14.66 32.46
C MET A 22 41.41 14.32 31.17
N GLU A 23 41.58 15.28 30.26
CA GLU A 23 42.77 16.11 29.98
C GLU A 23 43.93 15.28 29.41
N GLY A 24 44.51 15.56 28.28
CA GLY A 24 44.79 16.79 27.59
C GLY A 24 46.12 16.55 26.84
N GLY A 25 46.38 17.22 25.73
CA GLY A 25 47.79 17.36 25.26
C GLY A 25 48.02 17.22 23.76
N SER A 26 48.00 18.35 23.13
CA SER A 26 48.51 18.81 21.85
C SER A 26 49.94 18.36 21.52
N SER A 27 50.18 18.03 20.23
CA SER A 27 51.17 18.76 19.39
C SER A 27 51.61 17.98 18.15
N GLU A 28 51.40 18.57 16.98
CA GLU A 28 52.17 18.40 15.76
C GLU A 28 53.50 19.23 15.90
N PRO A 29 54.54 19.19 15.02
CA PRO A 29 54.61 18.71 13.64
C PRO A 29 56.01 18.13 13.18
N ALA A 30 56.08 17.88 11.87
CA ALA A 30 57.20 18.00 10.92
C ALA A 30 58.03 16.79 10.48
N LYS A 31 57.87 16.55 9.14
CA LYS A 31 58.84 16.29 8.06
C LYS A 31 60.22 15.67 8.35
N THR A 32 60.58 14.65 7.58
CA THR A 32 61.63 14.77 6.53
C THR A 32 61.82 13.44 5.78
N GLU A 33 62.05 13.55 4.47
CA GLU A 33 62.40 12.55 3.46
C GLU A 33 63.70 11.79 3.81
N GLU A 34 63.83 10.55 3.31
CA GLU A 34 64.90 10.19 2.37
C GLU A 34 64.89 8.72 1.93
N THR A 35 65.11 8.54 0.69
CA THR A 35 65.30 7.46 -0.25
C THR A 35 66.30 6.41 0.22
N THR A 36 66.05 5.10 -0.06
CA THR A 36 67.03 4.21 -0.71
C THR A 36 66.44 2.89 -1.24
N ALA A 37 67.08 2.43 -2.31
CA ALA A 37 66.70 1.45 -3.30
C ALA A 37 66.56 -0.05 -2.84
N ALA A 38 65.95 -0.78 -3.75
CA ALA A 38 65.56 -2.19 -3.82
C ALA A 38 66.69 -3.23 -3.51
N PRO A 39 66.30 -4.52 -3.35
CA PRO A 39 66.30 -5.37 -4.53
C PRO A 39 65.11 -6.33 -4.69
N GLU A 40 64.86 -6.67 -5.94
CA GLU A 40 63.92 -7.62 -6.48
C GLU A 40 63.97 -9.01 -5.79
N THR A 41 62.75 -9.50 -5.44
CA THR A 41 62.58 -10.95 -5.27
C THR A 41 61.32 -11.31 -6.04
N THR A 42 61.51 -12.13 -7.06
CA THR A 42 60.50 -12.71 -7.91
C THR A 42 59.70 -13.72 -7.09
N GLU A 43 58.44 -13.38 -6.74
CA GLU A 43 57.47 -14.37 -6.27
C GLU A 43 56.56 -14.71 -7.42
N THR A 44 56.51 -16.00 -7.74
CA THR A 44 55.63 -16.63 -8.72
C THR A 44 54.20 -16.55 -8.23
N GLU A 45 53.40 -15.72 -8.87
CA GLU A 45 51.93 -15.72 -8.68
C GLU A 45 51.33 -17.00 -9.23
N THR A 46 50.87 -17.83 -8.33
CA THR A 46 50.03 -18.98 -8.67
C THR A 46 48.63 -18.44 -8.96
N GLU A 47 48.26 -18.34 -10.24
CA GLU A 47 46.88 -18.08 -10.65
C GLU A 47 45.93 -19.10 -10.05
N GLN A 48 45.10 -18.67 -9.13
CA GLN A 48 43.92 -19.39 -8.66
C GLN A 48 42.87 -19.32 -9.76
N PRO A 49 42.27 -20.43 -10.20
CA PRO A 49 41.23 -20.38 -11.21
C PRO A 49 40.08 -19.52 -10.71
N ALA A 50 39.68 -18.50 -11.49
CA ALA A 50 38.45 -17.74 -11.26
C ALA A 50 37.28 -18.76 -11.21
N GLU A 51 36.56 -18.73 -10.12
CA GLU A 51 35.31 -19.47 -9.97
C GLU A 51 34.36 -18.89 -11.03
N GLU A 52 34.10 -19.68 -12.07
CA GLU A 52 33.15 -19.38 -13.15
C GLU A 52 31.78 -19.33 -12.49
N THR A 53 31.29 -18.14 -12.20
CA THR A 53 29.89 -17.93 -11.78
C THR A 53 29.02 -18.42 -12.92
N ALA A 54 28.40 -19.58 -12.73
CA ALA A 54 27.45 -20.15 -13.67
C ALA A 54 26.39 -19.09 -13.98
N ALA A 55 26.18 -18.81 -15.27
CA ALA A 55 25.05 -17.99 -15.68
C ALA A 55 23.75 -18.60 -15.14
N PRO A 56 22.77 -17.81 -14.70
CA PRO A 56 21.52 -18.33 -14.20
C PRO A 56 20.91 -19.27 -15.24
N GLU A 57 20.56 -20.46 -14.82
CA GLU A 57 19.92 -21.48 -15.64
C GLU A 57 18.56 -20.93 -16.09
N VAL A 58 18.36 -20.77 -17.39
CA VAL A 58 17.08 -20.29 -17.95
C VAL A 58 16.07 -21.42 -17.80
N LYS A 59 15.09 -21.24 -16.89
CA LYS A 59 13.99 -22.20 -16.71
C LYS A 59 13.11 -22.24 -17.98
N ALA A 60 12.53 -23.42 -18.27
CA ALA A 60 11.47 -23.51 -19.25
C ALA A 60 10.20 -22.78 -18.73
N ASP A 61 9.41 -22.17 -19.59
CA ASP A 61 8.22 -21.40 -19.21
C ASP A 61 7.28 -22.22 -18.29
N ALA A 62 7.10 -23.52 -18.56
CA ALA A 62 6.27 -24.41 -17.76
C ALA A 62 6.78 -24.62 -16.31
N ASP A 63 8.03 -24.28 -16.03
CA ASP A 63 8.65 -24.41 -14.71
C ASP A 63 8.63 -23.09 -13.93
N ILE A 64 8.23 -21.99 -14.58
CA ILE A 64 8.12 -20.68 -13.92
C ILE A 64 6.83 -20.63 -13.09
N THR A 65 6.95 -20.20 -11.84
CA THR A 65 5.82 -20.01 -10.93
C THR A 65 5.78 -18.58 -10.43
N ILE A 66 4.70 -17.86 -10.72
CA ILE A 66 4.40 -16.52 -10.20
C ILE A 66 3.29 -16.61 -9.17
N ALA A 67 3.48 -16.00 -8.01
CA ALA A 67 2.45 -15.81 -7.00
C ALA A 67 1.92 -14.38 -7.05
N VAL A 68 0.60 -14.22 -7.13
CA VAL A 68 -0.07 -12.93 -7.00
C VAL A 68 -0.70 -12.83 -5.62
N VAL A 69 -0.36 -11.78 -4.89
CA VAL A 69 -0.74 -11.57 -3.49
C VAL A 69 -1.56 -10.28 -3.38
N PRO A 70 -2.91 -10.35 -3.46
CA PRO A 70 -3.77 -9.20 -3.23
C PRO A 70 -3.74 -8.77 -1.76
N LYS A 71 -4.33 -7.59 -1.44
CA LYS A 71 -4.50 -7.14 -0.05
C LYS A 71 -5.29 -8.12 0.79
N SER A 72 -6.35 -8.69 0.20
CA SER A 72 -7.16 -9.75 0.79
C SER A 72 -7.86 -10.57 -0.28
N LEU A 73 -8.27 -11.79 0.09
CA LEU A 73 -8.99 -12.70 -0.79
C LEU A 73 -10.51 -12.47 -0.79
N ASP A 74 -11.04 -11.78 0.21
CA ASP A 74 -12.47 -11.47 0.36
C ASP A 74 -12.90 -10.17 -0.34
N ASN A 75 -11.95 -9.34 -0.80
CA ASN A 75 -12.25 -8.11 -1.50
C ASN A 75 -12.48 -8.38 -3.00
N ALA A 76 -13.75 -8.29 -3.39
CA ALA A 76 -14.19 -8.58 -4.76
C ALA A 76 -13.57 -7.68 -5.84
N ILE A 77 -12.99 -6.52 -5.47
CA ILE A 77 -12.33 -5.61 -6.42
C ILE A 77 -11.17 -6.29 -7.18
N PHE A 78 -10.54 -7.30 -6.59
CA PHE A 78 -9.41 -8.02 -7.20
C PHE A 78 -9.81 -9.12 -8.18
N LEU A 79 -11.11 -9.46 -8.32
CA LEU A 79 -11.57 -10.54 -9.21
C LEU A 79 -11.19 -10.29 -10.68
N ASP A 80 -11.29 -9.05 -11.14
CA ASP A 80 -10.91 -8.69 -12.50
C ASP A 80 -9.41 -8.80 -12.75
N SER A 81 -8.58 -8.42 -11.75
CA SER A 81 -7.12 -8.61 -11.80
C SER A 81 -6.77 -10.09 -11.79
N GLN A 82 -7.45 -10.89 -10.97
CA GLN A 82 -7.24 -12.33 -10.90
C GLN A 82 -7.53 -13.00 -12.24
N ALA A 83 -8.70 -12.75 -12.81
CA ALA A 83 -9.09 -13.33 -14.10
C ALA A 83 -8.11 -12.97 -15.23
N ALA A 84 -7.65 -11.72 -15.25
CA ALA A 84 -6.68 -11.25 -16.25
C ALA A 84 -5.29 -11.84 -16.04
N ALA A 85 -4.82 -11.96 -14.78
CA ALA A 85 -3.55 -12.59 -14.43
C ALA A 85 -3.54 -14.08 -14.81
N GLU A 86 -4.62 -14.81 -14.49
CA GLU A 86 -4.78 -16.23 -14.85
C GLU A 86 -4.79 -16.44 -16.37
N ALA A 87 -5.48 -15.56 -17.11
CA ALA A 87 -5.50 -15.60 -18.56
C ALA A 87 -4.12 -15.36 -19.16
N LYS A 88 -3.36 -14.38 -18.65
CA LYS A 88 -2.01 -14.06 -19.09
C LYS A 88 -1.03 -15.20 -18.75
N ALA A 89 -1.07 -15.74 -17.55
CA ALA A 89 -0.23 -16.89 -17.18
C ALA A 89 -0.46 -18.10 -18.09
N LYS A 90 -1.72 -18.38 -18.43
CA LYS A 90 -2.07 -19.42 -19.39
C LYS A 90 -1.53 -19.13 -20.81
N GLU A 91 -1.60 -17.89 -21.25
CA GLU A 91 -1.02 -17.45 -22.55
C GLU A 91 0.48 -17.67 -22.61
N LEU A 92 1.18 -17.32 -21.50
CA LEU A 92 2.63 -17.46 -21.37
C LEU A 92 3.08 -18.91 -21.06
N GLY A 93 2.17 -19.81 -20.70
CA GLY A 93 2.49 -21.19 -20.36
C GLY A 93 3.16 -21.36 -18.98
N ILE A 94 3.00 -20.40 -18.08
CA ILE A 94 3.58 -20.40 -16.73
C ILE A 94 2.55 -20.81 -15.66
N ASN A 95 3.04 -21.17 -14.45
CA ASN A 95 2.19 -21.45 -13.32
C ASN A 95 1.85 -20.18 -12.55
N LEU A 96 0.59 -19.98 -12.21
CA LEU A 96 0.15 -18.87 -11.38
C LEU A 96 -0.50 -19.37 -10.09
N GLN A 97 -0.15 -18.75 -8.97
CA GLN A 97 -0.78 -18.94 -7.67
C GLN A 97 -1.42 -17.63 -7.24
N TRP A 98 -2.75 -17.62 -7.05
CA TRP A 98 -3.46 -16.50 -6.41
C TRP A 98 -3.62 -16.84 -4.92
N VAL A 99 -2.85 -16.19 -4.08
CA VAL A 99 -2.77 -16.48 -2.63
C VAL A 99 -2.68 -15.18 -1.83
N GLY A 100 -3.22 -15.16 -0.63
CA GLY A 100 -3.20 -13.95 0.19
C GLY A 100 -3.84 -14.16 1.55
N PRO A 101 -3.87 -13.12 2.39
CA PRO A 101 -4.66 -13.13 3.61
C PRO A 101 -6.14 -13.14 3.28
N THR A 102 -6.98 -13.64 4.19
CA THR A 102 -8.44 -13.63 3.99
C THR A 102 -8.98 -12.20 4.09
N THR A 103 -8.46 -11.41 5.03
CA THR A 103 -8.83 -10.00 5.25
C THR A 103 -7.61 -9.11 5.10
N SER A 104 -7.81 -7.80 4.87
CA SER A 104 -6.71 -6.83 4.71
C SER A 104 -5.91 -6.69 6.01
N ASP A 105 -4.78 -7.40 6.09
CA ASP A 105 -3.88 -7.45 7.25
C ASP A 105 -2.42 -7.58 6.79
N ALA A 106 -1.60 -6.58 7.07
CA ALA A 106 -0.19 -6.54 6.65
C ALA A 106 0.65 -7.67 7.30
N GLY A 107 0.38 -8.05 8.55
CA GLY A 107 1.12 -9.11 9.24
C GLY A 107 0.85 -10.48 8.64
N GLN A 108 -0.41 -10.76 8.28
CA GLN A 108 -0.76 -11.98 7.56
C GLN A 108 -0.15 -11.98 6.15
N GLN A 109 -0.13 -10.83 5.47
CA GLN A 109 0.49 -10.69 4.16
C GLN A 109 2.00 -10.97 4.21
N VAL A 110 2.72 -10.47 5.24
CA VAL A 110 4.12 -10.84 5.50
C VAL A 110 4.27 -12.36 5.61
N THR A 111 3.42 -13.02 6.39
CA THR A 111 3.47 -14.49 6.57
C THR A 111 3.27 -15.24 5.25
N VAL A 112 2.36 -14.77 4.40
CA VAL A 112 2.13 -15.36 3.05
C VAL A 112 3.40 -15.24 2.20
N ILE A 113 4.02 -14.03 2.18
CA ILE A 113 5.24 -13.79 1.39
C ILE A 113 6.40 -14.64 1.90
N GLU A 114 6.58 -14.78 3.23
CA GLU A 114 7.59 -15.67 3.81
C GLU A 114 7.42 -17.11 3.34
N GLY A 115 6.19 -17.61 3.32
CA GLY A 115 5.90 -18.96 2.78
C GLY A 115 6.18 -19.09 1.28
N LEU A 116 6.08 -18.02 0.50
CA LEU A 116 6.45 -18.02 -0.92
C LEU A 116 7.98 -17.99 -1.12
N ILE A 117 8.71 -17.28 -0.26
CA ILE A 117 10.18 -17.30 -0.22
C ILE A 117 10.67 -18.71 0.08
N GLU A 118 10.10 -19.39 1.08
CA GLU A 118 10.46 -20.78 1.43
C GLU A 118 10.20 -21.76 0.28
N LYS A 119 9.13 -21.52 -0.51
CA LYS A 119 8.80 -22.33 -1.69
C LYS A 119 9.65 -22.01 -2.92
N GLN A 120 10.46 -20.95 -2.85
CA GLN A 120 11.31 -20.51 -3.95
C GLN A 120 10.54 -20.30 -5.27
N VAL A 121 9.40 -19.56 -5.21
CA VAL A 121 8.69 -19.13 -6.41
C VAL A 121 9.58 -18.18 -7.22
N ASP A 122 9.36 -18.07 -8.53
CA ASP A 122 10.20 -17.26 -9.42
C ASP A 122 9.82 -15.77 -9.39
N GLY A 123 8.54 -15.47 -9.19
CA GLY A 123 8.03 -14.11 -9.12
C GLY A 123 6.93 -13.94 -8.09
N ILE A 124 6.83 -12.76 -7.52
CA ILE A 124 5.74 -12.34 -6.63
C ILE A 124 5.23 -10.98 -7.08
N LEU A 125 3.93 -10.89 -7.32
CA LEU A 125 3.22 -9.64 -7.62
C LEU A 125 2.33 -9.30 -6.41
N ILE A 126 2.55 -8.14 -5.76
CA ILE A 126 1.95 -7.81 -4.45
C ILE A 126 1.15 -6.51 -4.54
N SER A 127 -0.08 -6.51 -4.00
CA SER A 127 -0.79 -5.29 -3.63
C SER A 127 -0.61 -5.07 -2.12
N CYS A 128 0.16 -4.05 -1.74
CA CYS A 128 0.60 -3.87 -0.36
C CYS A 128 -0.50 -3.31 0.54
N ASN A 129 -0.79 -3.97 1.66
CA ASN A 129 -1.64 -3.43 2.71
C ASN A 129 -1.00 -2.23 3.42
N ASP A 130 0.32 -2.30 3.63
CA ASP A 130 1.13 -1.27 4.26
C ASP A 130 2.53 -1.31 3.64
N ALA A 131 3.01 -0.17 3.10
CA ALA A 131 4.28 -0.11 2.37
C ALA A 131 5.48 -0.38 3.26
N ASP A 132 5.47 0.17 4.48
CA ASP A 132 6.59 0.09 5.42
C ASP A 132 6.66 -1.30 6.07
N ALA A 133 5.51 -1.85 6.48
CA ALA A 133 5.43 -3.17 7.07
C ALA A 133 5.88 -4.29 6.11
N LEU A 134 5.63 -4.12 4.80
CA LEU A 134 5.99 -5.11 3.79
C LEU A 134 7.39 -4.94 3.20
N LYS A 135 8.00 -3.77 3.39
CA LYS A 135 9.31 -3.45 2.82
C LYS A 135 10.36 -4.53 3.09
N ASP A 136 10.53 -4.91 4.35
CA ASP A 136 11.58 -5.84 4.75
C ASP A 136 11.38 -7.26 4.18
N VAL A 137 10.14 -7.73 4.08
CA VAL A 137 9.85 -9.04 3.50
C VAL A 137 9.99 -9.04 1.98
N ILE A 138 9.64 -7.94 1.32
CA ILE A 138 9.89 -7.74 -0.11
C ILE A 138 11.40 -7.75 -0.38
N ASP A 139 12.18 -7.00 0.41
CA ASP A 139 13.64 -6.94 0.27
C ASP A 139 14.27 -8.35 0.44
N ARG A 140 13.78 -9.14 1.41
CA ARG A 140 14.23 -10.55 1.61
C ARG A 140 13.85 -11.46 0.43
N ALA A 141 12.67 -11.27 -0.16
CA ALA A 141 12.27 -12.03 -1.35
C ALA A 141 13.21 -11.73 -2.54
N VAL A 142 13.52 -10.45 -2.77
CA VAL A 142 14.47 -10.03 -3.81
C VAL A 142 15.87 -10.56 -3.54
N ASP A 143 16.35 -10.50 -2.29
CA ASP A 143 17.67 -11.02 -1.90
C ASP A 143 17.75 -12.55 -2.02
N ALA A 144 16.61 -13.25 -1.97
CA ALA A 144 16.50 -14.69 -2.25
C ALA A 144 16.45 -15.03 -3.76
N GLY A 145 16.52 -14.03 -4.64
CA GLY A 145 16.52 -14.18 -6.10
C GLY A 145 15.13 -14.19 -6.74
N ILE A 146 14.07 -13.86 -5.99
CA ILE A 146 12.70 -13.78 -6.50
C ILE A 146 12.47 -12.41 -7.13
N VAL A 147 11.88 -12.36 -8.33
CA VAL A 147 11.46 -11.10 -8.94
C VAL A 147 10.19 -10.60 -8.25
N VAL A 148 10.24 -9.40 -7.67
CA VAL A 148 9.07 -8.82 -6.98
C VAL A 148 8.58 -7.59 -7.70
N GLY A 149 7.29 -7.58 -8.05
CA GLY A 149 6.56 -6.40 -8.52
C GLY A 149 5.45 -6.01 -7.55
N CYS A 150 5.02 -4.75 -7.59
CA CYS A 150 3.80 -4.32 -6.92
C CYS A 150 2.72 -3.96 -7.94
N PHE A 151 1.45 -4.21 -7.57
CA PHE A 151 0.28 -3.77 -8.34
C PHE A 151 -0.73 -3.12 -7.42
N ASP A 152 -1.64 -2.29 -7.94
CA ASP A 152 -2.67 -1.56 -7.18
C ASP A 152 -2.10 -0.68 -6.05
N SER A 153 -1.42 -1.27 -5.08
CA SER A 153 -0.82 -0.58 -3.93
C SER A 153 0.67 -0.92 -3.81
N ASP A 154 1.51 0.11 -3.73
CA ASP A 154 2.97 0.04 -3.87
C ASP A 154 3.73 -0.06 -2.53
N SER A 155 5.01 -0.42 -2.59
CA SER A 155 6.02 -0.25 -1.54
C SER A 155 7.27 0.38 -2.18
N PRO A 156 7.28 1.70 -2.41
CA PRO A 156 8.29 2.38 -3.24
C PRO A 156 9.70 2.34 -2.65
N GLU A 157 9.82 2.25 -1.32
CA GLU A 157 11.12 2.20 -0.62
C GLU A 157 11.69 0.76 -0.53
N SER A 158 10.98 -0.25 -1.04
CA SER A 158 11.45 -1.63 -1.13
C SER A 158 12.30 -1.87 -2.38
N LYS A 159 12.95 -3.04 -2.45
CA LYS A 159 13.73 -3.50 -3.62
C LYS A 159 12.86 -4.02 -4.78
N ARG A 160 11.55 -3.84 -4.75
CA ARG A 160 10.67 -4.27 -5.84
C ARG A 160 11.15 -3.76 -7.19
N ALA A 161 11.02 -4.55 -8.24
CA ALA A 161 11.51 -4.22 -9.58
C ALA A 161 10.63 -3.17 -10.29
N PHE A 162 9.29 -3.24 -10.09
CA PHE A 162 8.33 -2.36 -10.75
C PHE A 162 7.04 -2.19 -9.95
N TYR A 163 6.26 -1.17 -10.32
CA TYR A 163 4.88 -0.97 -9.91
C TYR A 163 3.97 -0.85 -11.14
N CYS A 164 2.87 -1.57 -11.12
CA CYS A 164 1.82 -1.54 -12.14
C CYS A 164 0.49 -1.17 -11.49
N GLY A 165 0.11 0.09 -11.57
CA GLY A 165 -1.09 0.58 -10.88
C GLY A 165 -1.56 1.93 -11.38
N THR A 166 -2.51 2.48 -10.64
CA THR A 166 -3.09 3.79 -10.88
C THR A 166 -2.19 4.89 -10.33
N ASP A 167 -2.14 6.05 -10.97
CA ASP A 167 -1.66 7.29 -10.34
C ASP A 167 -2.70 7.76 -9.32
N ASN A 168 -2.53 7.30 -8.09
CA ASN A 168 -3.50 7.51 -7.01
C ASN A 168 -3.61 8.98 -6.58
N TYR A 169 -2.51 9.73 -6.64
CA TYR A 169 -2.55 11.16 -6.40
C TYR A 169 -3.41 11.88 -7.45
N ALA A 170 -3.22 11.55 -8.72
CA ALA A 170 -4.02 12.12 -9.81
C ALA A 170 -5.50 11.76 -9.70
N VAL A 171 -5.85 10.56 -9.22
CA VAL A 171 -7.25 10.17 -8.91
C VAL A 171 -7.84 11.06 -7.83
N GLY A 172 -7.12 11.27 -6.73
CA GLY A 172 -7.57 12.17 -5.65
C GLY A 172 -7.76 13.60 -6.14
N LYS A 173 -6.83 14.10 -6.94
CA LYS A 173 -6.91 15.42 -7.57
C LYS A 173 -8.15 15.52 -8.47
N LEU A 174 -8.38 14.52 -9.34
CA LEU A 174 -9.56 14.49 -10.22
C LEU A 174 -10.86 14.51 -9.39
N ALA A 175 -10.95 13.68 -8.34
CA ALA A 175 -12.12 13.66 -7.46
C ALA A 175 -12.37 15.04 -6.83
N ALA A 176 -11.33 15.75 -6.42
CA ALA A 176 -11.43 17.10 -5.86
C ALA A 176 -11.89 18.13 -6.90
N GLU A 177 -11.33 18.08 -8.11
CA GLU A 177 -11.73 18.97 -9.22
C GLU A 177 -13.21 18.79 -9.60
N GLU A 178 -13.69 17.53 -9.62
CA GLU A 178 -15.10 17.25 -9.88
C GLU A 178 -15.98 17.65 -8.68
N MET A 179 -15.53 17.40 -7.43
CA MET A 179 -16.26 17.84 -6.23
C MET A 179 -16.44 19.35 -6.18
N MET A 180 -15.43 20.13 -6.55
CA MET A 180 -15.55 21.60 -6.62
C MET A 180 -16.53 22.08 -7.69
N LYS A 181 -16.76 21.31 -8.77
CA LYS A 181 -17.79 21.62 -9.77
C LYS A 181 -19.19 21.30 -9.26
N ILE A 182 -19.32 20.20 -8.50
CA ILE A 182 -20.59 19.79 -7.88
C ILE A 182 -20.97 20.75 -6.75
N LEU A 183 -19.98 21.21 -5.97
CA LEU A 183 -20.16 22.13 -4.84
C LEU A 183 -19.53 23.50 -5.11
N PRO A 184 -20.07 24.33 -6.04
CA PRO A 184 -19.46 25.61 -6.41
C PRO A 184 -19.39 26.62 -5.26
N ASP A 185 -20.30 26.53 -4.32
CA ASP A 185 -20.37 27.39 -3.13
C ASP A 185 -19.58 26.79 -1.95
N GLY A 186 -19.00 25.58 -2.12
CA GLY A 186 -18.32 24.81 -1.10
C GLY A 186 -19.27 23.99 -0.24
N GLY A 187 -18.72 23.45 0.86
CA GLY A 187 -19.47 22.61 1.80
C GLY A 187 -18.60 21.62 2.54
N LYS A 188 -19.19 20.90 3.48
CA LYS A 188 -18.52 19.85 4.25
C LYS A 188 -18.45 18.56 3.44
N VAL A 189 -17.23 18.05 3.24
CA VAL A 189 -16.99 16.81 2.50
C VAL A 189 -16.32 15.80 3.43
N ALA A 190 -16.97 14.67 3.66
CA ALA A 190 -16.39 13.55 4.38
C ALA A 190 -15.62 12.62 3.41
N ILE A 191 -14.59 11.98 3.90
CA ILE A 191 -13.81 10.99 3.14
C ILE A 191 -13.97 9.63 3.81
N LEU A 192 -14.36 8.61 3.04
CA LEU A 192 -14.31 7.21 3.46
C LEU A 192 -13.07 6.56 2.88
N THR A 193 -12.25 5.93 3.74
CA THR A 193 -11.09 5.13 3.32
C THR A 193 -11.23 3.68 3.78
N GLY A 194 -10.40 2.81 3.23
CA GLY A 194 -10.23 1.42 3.69
C GLY A 194 -9.31 1.33 4.90
N VAL A 195 -8.28 0.49 4.83
CA VAL A 195 -7.25 0.38 5.87
C VAL A 195 -6.40 1.65 5.87
N LEU A 196 -6.24 2.26 7.04
CA LEU A 196 -5.35 3.43 7.22
C LEU A 196 -3.89 3.02 6.97
N GLY A 197 -3.14 3.90 6.30
CA GLY A 197 -1.74 3.66 5.94
C GLY A 197 -1.55 2.89 4.63
N ALA A 198 -2.62 2.42 3.97
CA ALA A 198 -2.52 1.83 2.64
C ALA A 198 -2.09 2.89 1.60
N PRO A 199 -0.93 2.73 0.94
CA PRO A 199 -0.30 3.80 0.15
C PRO A 199 -1.20 4.37 -0.95
N ASN A 200 -1.90 3.51 -1.68
CA ASN A 200 -2.81 3.94 -2.75
C ASN A 200 -3.97 4.80 -2.20
N LEU A 201 -4.49 4.49 -1.03
CA LEU A 201 -5.59 5.21 -0.40
C LEU A 201 -5.11 6.56 0.16
N GLU A 202 -3.96 6.56 0.83
CA GLU A 202 -3.34 7.79 1.36
C GLU A 202 -3.01 8.79 0.24
N GLU A 203 -2.51 8.32 -0.91
CA GLU A 203 -2.25 9.18 -2.07
C GLU A 203 -3.53 9.78 -2.66
N ARG A 204 -4.63 9.03 -2.72
CA ARG A 204 -5.95 9.58 -3.14
C ARG A 204 -6.44 10.65 -2.17
N ILE A 205 -6.32 10.40 -0.86
CA ILE A 205 -6.68 11.36 0.18
C ILE A 205 -5.81 12.60 0.09
N ARG A 206 -4.51 12.44 -0.11
CA ARG A 206 -3.54 13.54 -0.25
C ARG A 206 -3.87 14.39 -1.47
N GLY A 207 -4.04 13.77 -2.63
CA GLY A 207 -4.39 14.47 -3.87
C GLY A 207 -5.69 15.26 -3.75
N PHE A 208 -6.71 14.69 -3.08
CA PHE A 208 -7.97 15.39 -2.82
C PHE A 208 -7.75 16.60 -1.90
N LYS A 209 -7.15 16.42 -0.74
CA LYS A 209 -6.94 17.47 0.27
C LYS A 209 -6.12 18.64 -0.25
N GLU A 210 -4.99 18.36 -0.91
CA GLU A 210 -4.12 19.39 -1.48
C GLU A 210 -4.82 20.19 -2.59
N THR A 211 -5.68 19.54 -3.38
CA THR A 211 -6.38 20.21 -4.48
C THR A 211 -7.52 21.12 -4.00
N VAL A 212 -8.22 20.75 -2.92
CA VAL A 212 -9.29 21.62 -2.37
C VAL A 212 -8.73 22.69 -1.42
N GLU A 213 -7.44 22.71 -1.13
CA GLU A 213 -6.83 23.70 -0.26
C GLU A 213 -7.07 25.13 -0.80
N GLY A 214 -7.56 26.02 0.05
CA GLY A 214 -7.91 27.39 -0.31
C GLY A 214 -9.25 27.55 -1.02
N SER A 215 -10.00 26.45 -1.27
CA SER A 215 -11.39 26.49 -1.73
C SER A 215 -12.37 26.69 -0.55
N ASN A 216 -13.68 26.70 -0.85
CA ASN A 216 -14.73 26.72 0.18
C ASN A 216 -15.13 25.32 0.65
N ILE A 217 -14.38 24.26 0.29
CA ILE A 217 -14.62 22.89 0.75
C ILE A 217 -13.95 22.69 2.10
N GLU A 218 -14.74 22.28 3.10
CA GLU A 218 -14.26 21.85 4.41
C GLU A 218 -14.12 20.33 4.43
N VAL A 219 -12.88 19.81 4.44
CA VAL A 219 -12.65 18.38 4.53
C VAL A 219 -12.81 17.92 5.98
N MET A 220 -13.81 17.06 6.21
CA MET A 220 -14.09 16.46 7.51
C MET A 220 -13.06 15.40 7.88
N PRO A 221 -12.98 14.96 9.16
CA PRO A 221 -12.12 13.85 9.55
C PRO A 221 -12.38 12.60 8.71
N VAL A 222 -11.29 11.97 8.25
CA VAL A 222 -11.36 10.72 7.45
C VAL A 222 -12.00 9.62 8.27
N GLN A 223 -12.92 8.90 7.67
CA GLN A 223 -13.59 7.74 8.22
C GLN A 223 -12.99 6.47 7.60
N THR A 224 -12.85 5.38 8.38
CA THR A 224 -12.31 4.13 7.86
C THR A 224 -13.33 3.00 7.89
N GLY A 225 -13.45 2.29 6.77
CA GLY A 225 -14.22 1.05 6.63
C GLY A 225 -13.37 -0.21 6.73
N ASN A 226 -12.04 -0.09 6.91
CA ASN A 226 -11.08 -1.20 7.04
C ASN A 226 -11.14 -2.23 5.88
N ASP A 227 -11.40 -1.77 4.65
CA ASP A 227 -11.59 -2.61 3.46
C ASP A 227 -12.76 -3.63 3.61
N ASP A 228 -13.65 -3.43 4.58
CA ASP A 228 -14.80 -4.28 4.84
C ASP A 228 -16.10 -3.59 4.39
N VAL A 229 -16.93 -4.32 3.65
CA VAL A 229 -18.17 -3.80 3.05
C VAL A 229 -19.17 -3.38 4.11
N GLN A 230 -19.42 -4.25 5.10
CA GLN A 230 -20.45 -3.98 6.12
C GLN A 230 -20.01 -2.84 7.05
N THR A 231 -18.75 -2.82 7.46
CA THR A 231 -18.17 -1.73 8.25
C THR A 231 -18.28 -0.40 7.51
N SER A 232 -18.02 -0.39 6.20
CA SER A 232 -18.12 0.81 5.37
C SER A 232 -19.56 1.33 5.28
N VAL A 233 -20.54 0.43 5.09
CA VAL A 233 -21.97 0.78 5.10
C VAL A 233 -22.38 1.40 6.44
N ASP A 234 -21.99 0.75 7.55
CA ASP A 234 -22.32 1.21 8.90
C ASP A 234 -21.69 2.58 9.21
N VAL A 235 -20.42 2.77 8.85
CA VAL A 235 -19.70 4.03 9.04
C VAL A 235 -20.36 5.16 8.24
N VAL A 236 -20.64 4.95 6.95
CA VAL A 236 -21.28 5.97 6.11
C VAL A 236 -22.64 6.34 6.66
N GLY A 237 -23.47 5.35 7.01
CA GLY A 237 -24.81 5.60 7.56
C GLY A 237 -24.76 6.38 8.87
N GLN A 238 -23.95 5.93 9.82
CA GLN A 238 -23.83 6.56 11.15
C GLN A 238 -23.25 7.98 11.05
N TYR A 239 -22.21 8.17 10.24
CA TYR A 239 -21.55 9.47 10.10
C TYR A 239 -22.48 10.49 9.38
N THR A 240 -23.18 10.06 8.33
CA THR A 240 -24.18 10.90 7.63
C THR A 240 -25.29 11.33 8.59
N ALA A 241 -25.84 10.40 9.36
CA ALA A 241 -26.90 10.71 10.32
C ALA A 241 -26.45 11.69 11.44
N ALA A 242 -25.17 11.59 11.85
CA ALA A 242 -24.57 12.46 12.89
C ALA A 242 -24.20 13.85 12.36
N ASN A 243 -24.07 14.03 11.04
CA ASN A 243 -23.66 15.30 10.40
C ASN A 243 -24.69 15.74 9.35
N PRO A 244 -25.84 16.27 9.78
CA PRO A 244 -26.94 16.64 8.86
C PRO A 244 -26.61 17.81 7.93
N ASP A 245 -25.52 18.51 8.13
CA ASP A 245 -24.97 19.60 7.30
C ASP A 245 -23.83 19.11 6.36
N LEU A 246 -23.61 17.79 6.28
CA LEU A 246 -22.69 17.21 5.31
C LEU A 246 -23.20 17.45 3.89
N ALA A 247 -22.36 18.00 3.02
CA ALA A 247 -22.70 18.28 1.62
C ALA A 247 -22.34 17.12 0.69
N ALA A 248 -21.21 16.44 0.96
CA ALA A 248 -20.78 15.34 0.10
C ALA A 248 -19.90 14.31 0.82
N TRP A 249 -19.77 13.16 0.14
CA TRP A 249 -18.79 12.12 0.42
C TRP A 249 -17.80 11.95 -0.73
N PHE A 250 -16.55 11.71 -0.39
CA PHE A 250 -15.55 11.11 -1.28
C PHE A 250 -15.18 9.73 -0.76
N PHE A 251 -15.59 8.67 -1.48
CA PHE A 251 -15.16 7.30 -1.19
C PHE A 251 -13.89 7.05 -2.00
N VAL A 252 -12.75 6.88 -1.32
CA VAL A 252 -11.47 6.61 -1.99
C VAL A 252 -11.36 5.18 -2.54
N GLY A 253 -12.38 4.37 -2.33
CA GLY A 253 -12.64 3.06 -2.90
C GLY A 253 -14.10 2.69 -2.67
N GLY A 254 -14.62 1.78 -3.45
CA GLY A 254 -16.06 1.54 -3.59
C GLY A 254 -16.70 0.57 -2.61
N TRP A 255 -16.12 0.32 -1.44
CA TRP A 255 -16.62 -0.71 -0.49
C TRP A 255 -18.12 -0.66 -0.20
N PRO A 256 -18.77 0.48 0.07
CA PRO A 256 -20.22 0.48 0.32
C PRO A 256 -21.03 -0.05 -0.87
N TYR A 257 -20.55 0.13 -2.07
CA TYR A 257 -21.24 -0.24 -3.31
C TYR A 257 -21.09 -1.72 -3.71
N PHE A 258 -20.40 -2.52 -2.90
CA PHE A 258 -20.45 -3.99 -2.98
C PHE A 258 -21.59 -4.59 -2.17
N ALA A 259 -22.25 -3.81 -1.31
CA ALA A 259 -23.46 -4.23 -0.63
C ALA A 259 -24.67 -4.25 -1.59
N ASP A 260 -25.79 -4.81 -1.14
CA ASP A 260 -27.06 -4.65 -1.83
C ASP A 260 -27.57 -3.20 -1.66
N PRO A 261 -28.16 -2.56 -2.68
CA PRO A 261 -28.72 -1.20 -2.55
C PRO A 261 -29.69 -1.04 -1.37
N ASP A 262 -30.47 -2.05 -1.04
CA ASP A 262 -31.37 -2.04 0.11
C ASP A 262 -30.64 -1.96 1.47
N ALA A 263 -29.35 -2.25 1.49
CA ALA A 263 -28.51 -2.10 2.69
C ALA A 263 -27.99 -0.66 2.89
N LEU A 264 -28.23 0.26 1.94
CA LEU A 264 -27.74 1.63 1.94
C LEU A 264 -28.87 2.70 2.07
N PRO A 265 -29.85 2.55 2.99
CA PRO A 265 -30.98 3.49 3.06
C PRO A 265 -30.56 4.91 3.43
N GLU A 266 -29.48 5.08 4.23
CA GLU A 266 -29.00 6.41 4.59
C GLU A 266 -28.24 7.09 3.43
N VAL A 267 -27.58 6.32 2.56
CA VAL A 267 -26.98 6.84 1.32
C VAL A 267 -28.09 7.30 0.39
N GLN A 268 -29.09 6.48 0.15
CA GLN A 268 -30.23 6.84 -0.68
C GLN A 268 -30.90 8.13 -0.19
N LYS A 269 -31.22 8.19 1.09
CA LYS A 269 -31.83 9.38 1.72
C LYS A 269 -30.91 10.61 1.65
N PHE A 270 -29.61 10.44 1.79
CA PHE A 270 -28.64 11.52 1.67
C PHE A 270 -28.66 12.13 0.27
N MET A 271 -28.62 11.28 -0.78
CA MET A 271 -28.70 11.71 -2.16
C MET A 271 -30.06 12.38 -2.49
N GLU A 272 -31.18 11.80 -2.05
CA GLU A 272 -32.52 12.38 -2.21
C GLU A 272 -32.68 13.77 -1.56
N ASN A 273 -31.91 14.05 -0.51
CA ASN A 273 -31.88 15.35 0.17
C ASN A 273 -30.85 16.33 -0.43
N GLY A 274 -30.26 16.03 -1.58
CA GLY A 274 -29.31 16.89 -2.28
C GLY A 274 -27.86 16.73 -1.79
N GLY A 275 -27.55 15.64 -1.14
CA GLY A 275 -26.15 15.24 -0.89
C GLY A 275 -25.49 14.72 -2.17
N HIS A 276 -24.17 14.68 -2.18
CA HIS A 276 -23.38 14.26 -3.34
C HIS A 276 -22.36 13.19 -2.97
N ILE A 277 -22.06 12.28 -3.89
CA ILE A 277 -21.05 11.24 -3.69
C ILE A 277 -20.19 11.08 -4.94
N ILE A 278 -18.88 11.15 -4.75
CA ILE A 278 -17.88 10.68 -5.72
C ILE A 278 -17.21 9.44 -5.13
N SER A 279 -17.11 8.37 -5.92
CA SER A 279 -16.43 7.14 -5.51
C SER A 279 -15.39 6.71 -6.52
N VAL A 280 -14.31 6.12 -6.04
CA VAL A 280 -13.37 5.39 -6.89
C VAL A 280 -13.93 3.99 -7.13
N ASP A 281 -13.53 3.41 -8.26
CA ASP A 281 -13.89 2.11 -8.82
C ASP A 281 -15.16 2.11 -9.68
N THR A 282 -15.17 1.18 -10.66
CA THR A 282 -16.23 1.07 -11.69
C THR A 282 -16.56 -0.40 -12.00
N CYS A 283 -16.35 -1.33 -11.04
CA CYS A 283 -16.72 -2.72 -11.25
C CYS A 283 -18.23 -2.90 -11.38
N GLU A 284 -18.64 -4.03 -11.96
CA GLU A 284 -20.03 -4.26 -12.33
C GLU A 284 -21.05 -4.00 -11.19
N PRO A 285 -20.83 -4.43 -9.94
CA PRO A 285 -21.76 -4.15 -8.86
C PRO A 285 -22.01 -2.67 -8.58
N MET A 286 -21.03 -1.81 -8.89
CA MET A 286 -21.13 -0.36 -8.66
C MET A 286 -21.90 0.37 -9.73
N MET A 287 -21.90 -0.13 -10.95
CA MET A 287 -22.55 0.54 -12.08
C MET A 287 -24.06 0.67 -11.91
N GLN A 288 -24.70 -0.21 -11.14
CA GLN A 288 -26.14 -0.11 -10.84
C GLN A 288 -26.47 1.18 -10.05
N TYR A 289 -25.59 1.62 -9.15
CA TYR A 289 -25.80 2.80 -8.30
C TYR A 289 -25.83 4.12 -9.09
N VAL A 290 -25.15 4.18 -10.23
CA VAL A 290 -25.26 5.29 -11.19
C VAL A 290 -26.69 5.36 -11.75
N GLY A 291 -27.25 4.21 -12.12
CA GLY A 291 -28.63 4.14 -12.64
C GLY A 291 -29.72 4.39 -11.58
N MET A 292 -29.36 4.34 -10.31
CA MET A 292 -30.25 4.60 -9.16
C MET A 292 -30.08 6.01 -8.57
N ASP A 293 -29.26 6.87 -9.19
CA ASP A 293 -28.90 8.21 -8.69
C ASP A 293 -28.33 8.18 -7.24
N MET A 294 -27.61 7.12 -6.89
CA MET A 294 -26.97 6.94 -5.57
C MET A 294 -25.49 7.30 -5.55
N VAL A 295 -24.96 7.79 -6.66
CA VAL A 295 -23.59 8.30 -6.83
C VAL A 295 -23.57 9.27 -8.00
N ASP A 296 -22.88 10.39 -7.87
CA ASP A 296 -22.75 11.38 -8.96
C ASP A 296 -21.66 10.97 -9.96
N LEU A 297 -20.55 10.41 -9.47
CA LEU A 297 -19.40 10.06 -10.30
C LEU A 297 -18.68 8.82 -9.76
N LEU A 298 -18.34 7.90 -10.65
CA LEU A 298 -17.41 6.80 -10.43
C LEU A 298 -16.12 7.06 -11.20
N ILE A 299 -14.97 6.92 -10.54
CA ILE A 299 -13.62 7.06 -11.14
C ILE A 299 -13.02 5.67 -11.28
N GLY A 300 -12.91 5.18 -12.51
CA GLY A 300 -12.47 3.82 -12.80
C GLY A 300 -10.97 3.62 -12.68
N GLN A 301 -10.59 2.41 -12.32
CA GLN A 301 -9.24 1.87 -12.39
C GLN A 301 -9.18 0.70 -13.38
N ASN A 302 -8.01 0.42 -13.95
CA ASN A 302 -7.85 -0.68 -14.90
C ASN A 302 -7.28 -1.93 -14.23
N TYR A 303 -8.07 -2.57 -13.38
CA TYR A 303 -7.68 -3.79 -12.66
C TYR A 303 -7.28 -4.96 -13.59
N PRO A 304 -7.97 -5.21 -14.72
CA PRO A 304 -7.51 -6.23 -15.67
C PRO A 304 -6.08 -6.00 -16.16
N ASN A 305 -5.73 -4.76 -16.50
CA ASN A 305 -4.37 -4.45 -16.93
C ASN A 305 -3.34 -4.62 -15.79
N MET A 306 -3.70 -4.29 -14.55
CA MET A 306 -2.80 -4.51 -13.42
C MET A 306 -2.47 -6.00 -13.26
N GLY A 307 -3.46 -6.88 -13.40
CA GLY A 307 -3.27 -8.32 -13.35
C GLY A 307 -2.45 -8.86 -14.53
N SER A 308 -2.81 -8.51 -15.77
CA SER A 308 -2.15 -9.04 -16.96
C SER A 308 -0.71 -8.51 -17.12
N LEU A 309 -0.50 -7.20 -17.03
CA LEU A 309 0.83 -6.59 -17.18
C LEU A 309 1.77 -6.91 -16.01
N GLY A 310 1.21 -7.11 -14.81
CA GLY A 310 2.01 -7.49 -13.66
C GLY A 310 2.57 -8.91 -13.75
N VAL A 311 1.93 -9.79 -14.52
CA VAL A 311 2.40 -11.17 -14.76
C VAL A 311 3.31 -11.26 -15.99
N GLU A 312 3.16 -10.38 -16.97
CA GLU A 312 4.01 -10.28 -18.16
C GLU A 312 5.42 -9.78 -17.83
#